data_8904195e5c26cd5646ed67ed463725d4
#
_entry.id   8904195e5c26cd5646ed67ed463725d4
#
_cell.length_a   1.000
_cell.length_b   1.000
_cell.length_c   1.000
_cell.angle_alpha   90.00
_cell.angle_beta   90.00
_cell.angle_gamma   90.00
#
_symmetry.space_group_name_H-M   'P 1'
#
loop_
_entity.id
_entity.type
_entity.pdbx_description
1 polymer ?
#
loop_
_entity_poly.entity_id
_entity_poly.type
_entity_poly.pdbx_seq_one_letter_code
_entity_poly.pdbx_strand_id
1 'polypeptide(L)'
;MKRILTLWAAMGMVYVALEVLFRGRSHPSMLIVGGLCGVLVGAINQIPRFYRAPVVLQAVIGALIVLVVEFVSGCVLNLWLGLNVWDYSNQPGNVLGQICPAFALLWFFIMPLAIWAEDTARWLIWAYDSAVYGRGGKPPDTPYSLKSVYGDFFHGR
;
A
#
# COMPACT_ATOMS: atom_id res chain seq x y z
N MET A 1 4.78 -13.12 13.63
CA MET A 1 5.38 -11.80 13.91
C MET A 1 6.48 -11.44 12.91
N LYS A 2 7.53 -12.26 12.72
CA LYS A 2 8.63 -11.96 11.77
C LYS A 2 8.17 -11.70 10.34
N ARG A 3 7.28 -12.53 9.76
CA ARG A 3 6.77 -12.34 8.37
C ARG A 3 6.07 -11.01 8.16
N ILE A 4 5.27 -10.55 9.13
CA ILE A 4 4.57 -9.26 9.03
C ILE A 4 5.56 -8.10 9.06
N LEU A 5 6.60 -8.16 9.91
CA LEU A 5 7.64 -7.14 9.95
C LEU A 5 8.46 -7.10 8.65
N THR A 6 8.77 -8.28 8.08
CA THR A 6 9.45 -8.36 6.77
C THR A 6 8.58 -7.78 5.66
N LEU A 7 7.29 -8.10 5.65
CA LEU A 7 6.33 -7.56 4.69
C LEU A 7 6.19 -6.04 4.84
N TRP A 8 6.06 -5.55 6.08
CA TRP A 8 6.02 -4.14 6.39
C TRP A 8 7.25 -3.39 5.85
N ALA A 9 8.46 -3.93 6.10
CA ALA A 9 9.69 -3.33 5.60
C ALA A 9 9.77 -3.37 4.07
N ALA A 10 9.39 -4.48 3.44
CA ALA A 10 9.36 -4.62 1.99
C ALA A 10 8.41 -3.60 1.34
N MET A 11 7.19 -3.48 1.85
CA MET A 11 6.20 -2.52 1.33
C MET A 11 6.62 -1.07 1.58
N GLY A 12 7.24 -0.79 2.72
CA GLY A 12 7.81 0.54 3.00
C GLY A 12 8.93 0.90 2.03
N MET A 13 9.80 -0.05 1.67
CA MET A 13 10.84 0.18 0.65
C MET A 13 10.23 0.41 -0.75
N VAL A 14 9.19 -0.34 -1.13
CA VAL A 14 8.46 -0.11 -2.39
C VAL A 14 7.88 1.30 -2.41
N TYR A 15 7.24 1.74 -1.32
CA TYR A 15 6.69 3.09 -1.19
C TYR A 15 7.77 4.16 -1.35
N VAL A 16 8.88 4.04 -0.61
CA VAL A 16 10.02 4.98 -0.69
C VAL A 16 10.59 5.01 -2.11
N ALA A 17 10.74 3.86 -2.77
CA ALA A 17 11.22 3.80 -4.15
C ALA A 17 10.26 4.54 -5.12
N LEU A 18 8.95 4.33 -5.00
CA LEU A 18 7.96 5.06 -5.79
C LEU A 18 8.05 6.57 -5.51
N GLU A 19 8.14 6.99 -4.25
CA GLU A 19 8.24 8.40 -3.89
C GLU A 19 9.50 9.06 -4.45
N VAL A 20 10.64 8.38 -4.37
CA VAL A 20 11.91 8.88 -4.96
C VAL A 20 11.80 8.99 -6.48
N LEU A 21 11.16 8.03 -7.15
CA LEU A 21 10.94 8.09 -8.61
C LEU A 21 10.05 9.27 -9.02
N PHE A 22 9.00 9.58 -8.24
CA PHE A 22 8.06 10.65 -8.55
C PHE A 22 8.51 12.03 -8.09
N ARG A 23 9.18 12.13 -6.93
CA ARG A 23 9.51 13.39 -6.26
C ARG A 23 11.01 13.67 -6.18
N GLY A 24 11.85 12.72 -6.58
CA GLY A 24 13.32 12.78 -6.47
C GLY A 24 13.84 12.66 -5.04
N ARG A 25 12.97 12.55 -4.04
CA ARG A 25 13.32 12.45 -2.61
C ARG A 25 12.25 11.73 -1.83
N SER A 26 12.64 11.15 -0.68
CA SER A 26 11.73 10.63 0.33
C SER A 26 12.24 10.98 1.73
N HIS A 27 11.36 10.95 2.73
CA HIS A 27 11.70 11.12 4.14
C HIS A 27 11.71 9.75 4.85
N PRO A 28 12.61 9.49 5.83
CA PRO A 28 12.67 8.19 6.52
C PRO A 28 11.36 7.73 7.15
N SER A 29 10.51 8.68 7.60
CA SER A 29 9.17 8.35 8.12
C SER A 29 8.28 7.66 7.09
N MET A 30 8.54 7.88 5.78
CA MET A 30 7.73 7.28 4.71
C MET A 30 7.96 5.77 4.57
N LEU A 31 9.10 5.26 5.04
CA LEU A 31 9.28 3.81 5.21
C LEU A 31 8.26 3.23 6.19
N ILE A 32 8.01 3.96 7.29
CA ILE A 32 7.06 3.54 8.33
C ILE A 32 5.63 3.65 7.81
N VAL A 33 5.27 4.80 7.25
CA VAL A 33 3.93 5.09 6.73
C VAL A 33 3.59 4.16 5.56
N GLY A 34 4.49 4.03 4.59
CA GLY A 34 4.30 3.16 3.42
C GLY A 34 4.21 1.68 3.80
N GLY A 35 5.04 1.23 4.76
CA GLY A 35 4.97 -0.12 5.30
C GLY A 35 3.62 -0.40 5.99
N LEU A 36 3.13 0.57 6.76
CA LEU A 36 1.82 0.49 7.40
C LEU A 36 0.69 0.41 6.35
N CYS A 37 0.72 1.28 5.35
CA CYS A 37 -0.23 1.24 4.23
C CYS A 37 -0.23 -0.14 3.55
N GLY A 38 0.96 -0.67 3.21
CA GLY A 38 1.08 -1.96 2.54
C GLY A 38 0.50 -3.11 3.36
N VAL A 39 0.81 -3.19 4.66
CA VAL A 39 0.26 -4.23 5.54
C VAL A 39 -1.25 -4.10 5.71
N LEU A 40 -1.79 -2.88 5.84
CA LEU A 40 -3.23 -2.67 6.00
C LEU A 40 -3.99 -2.97 4.69
N VAL A 41 -3.47 -2.56 3.54
CA VAL A 41 -4.05 -2.90 2.24
C VAL A 41 -4.04 -4.42 2.04
N GLY A 42 -2.91 -5.08 2.31
CA GLY A 42 -2.80 -6.53 2.20
C GLY A 42 -3.67 -7.30 3.19
N ALA A 43 -3.99 -6.72 4.36
CA ALA A 43 -4.91 -7.33 5.31
C ALA A 43 -6.33 -7.51 4.73
N ILE A 44 -6.76 -6.66 3.79
CA ILE A 44 -8.05 -6.81 3.09
C ILE A 44 -8.08 -8.13 2.34
N ASN A 45 -6.99 -8.48 1.65
CA ASN A 45 -6.88 -9.70 0.86
C ASN A 45 -6.84 -10.99 1.70
N GLN A 46 -6.56 -10.86 3.01
CA GLN A 46 -6.62 -12.01 3.92
C GLN A 46 -8.06 -12.35 4.35
N ILE A 47 -9.02 -11.49 4.05
CA ILE A 47 -10.44 -11.71 4.33
C ILE A 47 -11.07 -12.32 3.08
N PRO A 48 -11.53 -13.61 3.09
CA PRO A 48 -12.00 -14.31 1.88
C PRO A 48 -13.13 -13.58 1.14
N ARG A 49 -13.95 -12.84 1.86
CA ARG A 49 -15.04 -12.04 1.27
C ARG A 49 -14.50 -10.90 0.39
N PHE A 50 -13.43 -10.23 0.80
CA PHE A 50 -12.83 -9.12 0.07
C PHE A 50 -11.89 -9.59 -1.03
N TYR A 51 -11.14 -10.67 -0.82
CA TYR A 51 -10.29 -11.26 -1.86
C TYR A 51 -11.08 -11.65 -3.13
N ARG A 52 -12.35 -12.09 -2.96
CA ARG A 52 -13.25 -12.42 -4.07
C ARG A 52 -14.03 -11.22 -4.61
N ALA A 53 -13.90 -10.06 -4.00
CA ALA A 53 -14.57 -8.85 -4.46
C ALA A 53 -13.92 -8.34 -5.76
N PRO A 54 -14.68 -7.59 -6.58
CA PRO A 54 -14.12 -6.91 -7.75
C PRO A 54 -12.89 -6.07 -7.38
N VAL A 55 -11.86 -6.09 -8.23
CA VAL A 55 -10.60 -5.35 -7.97
C VAL A 55 -10.86 -3.85 -7.79
N VAL A 56 -11.86 -3.30 -8.49
CA VAL A 56 -12.29 -1.91 -8.30
C VAL A 56 -12.73 -1.64 -6.86
N LEU A 57 -13.51 -2.54 -6.25
CA LEU A 57 -13.93 -2.37 -4.85
C LEU A 57 -12.75 -2.49 -3.89
N GLN A 58 -11.83 -3.42 -4.16
CA GLN A 58 -10.59 -3.54 -3.39
C GLN A 58 -9.75 -2.26 -3.50
N ALA A 59 -9.67 -1.67 -4.70
CA ALA A 59 -8.96 -0.42 -4.94
C ALA A 59 -9.60 0.77 -4.20
N VAL A 60 -10.92 0.87 -4.18
CA VAL A 60 -11.64 1.91 -3.40
C VAL A 60 -11.31 1.78 -1.92
N ILE A 61 -11.45 0.57 -1.35
CA ILE A 61 -11.18 0.34 0.07
C ILE A 61 -9.71 0.61 0.40
N GLY A 62 -8.78 0.12 -0.44
CA GLY A 62 -7.35 0.35 -0.26
C GLY A 62 -6.97 1.83 -0.33
N ALA A 63 -7.53 2.59 -1.30
CA ALA A 63 -7.32 4.03 -1.39
C ALA A 63 -7.85 4.77 -0.15
N LEU A 64 -9.01 4.40 0.37
CA LEU A 64 -9.54 4.96 1.61
C LEU A 64 -8.63 4.68 2.81
N ILE A 65 -8.08 3.47 2.93
CA ILE A 65 -7.11 3.13 3.98
C ILE A 65 -5.87 4.03 3.87
N VAL A 66 -5.31 4.17 2.65
CA VAL A 66 -4.13 5.03 2.43
C VAL A 66 -4.45 6.47 2.81
N LEU A 67 -5.59 7.03 2.41
CA LEU A 67 -6.00 8.39 2.75
C LEU A 67 -6.14 8.60 4.27
N VAL A 68 -6.69 7.64 4.99
CA VAL A 68 -6.77 7.71 6.47
C VAL A 68 -5.38 7.70 7.08
N VAL A 69 -4.50 6.80 6.62
CA VAL A 69 -3.12 6.72 7.10
C VAL A 69 -2.33 7.99 6.76
N GLU A 70 -2.45 8.51 5.53
CA GLU A 70 -1.84 9.78 5.12
C GLU A 70 -2.34 10.94 5.99
N PHE A 71 -3.64 11.06 6.18
CA PHE A 71 -4.20 12.14 6.98
C PHE A 71 -3.69 12.10 8.42
N VAL A 72 -3.77 10.95 9.08
CA VAL A 72 -3.32 10.79 10.47
C VAL A 72 -1.81 11.02 10.59
N SER A 73 -1.01 10.39 9.72
CA SER A 73 0.44 10.56 9.73
C SER A 73 0.85 12.00 9.37
N GLY A 74 0.13 12.65 8.44
CA GLY A 74 0.35 14.05 8.09
C GLY A 74 0.06 15.00 9.25
N CYS A 75 -1.03 14.78 9.98
CA CYS A 75 -1.32 15.55 11.19
C CYS A 75 -0.19 15.40 12.23
N VAL A 76 0.36 14.20 12.39
CA VAL A 76 1.44 13.95 13.33
C VAL A 76 2.77 14.53 12.81
N LEU A 77 3.16 14.16 11.60
CA LEU A 77 4.50 14.50 11.08
C LEU A 77 4.62 15.96 10.66
N ASN A 78 3.62 16.51 9.99
CA ASN A 78 3.69 17.84 9.42
C ASN A 78 3.13 18.91 10.35
N LEU A 79 1.92 18.69 10.94
CA LEU A 79 1.27 19.71 11.75
C LEU A 79 1.78 19.71 13.20
N TRP A 80 1.94 18.53 13.81
CA TRP A 80 2.38 18.48 15.22
C TRP A 80 3.91 18.55 15.35
N LEU A 81 4.66 17.73 14.56
CA LEU A 81 6.13 17.67 14.64
C LEU A 81 6.83 18.71 13.73
N GLY A 82 6.10 19.38 12.83
CA GLY A 82 6.64 20.39 11.93
C GLY A 82 7.67 19.89 10.91
N LEU A 83 7.66 18.59 10.57
CA LEU A 83 8.68 17.97 9.71
C LEU A 83 8.54 18.33 8.23
N ASN A 84 7.38 18.86 7.80
CA ASN A 84 7.10 19.26 6.41
C ASN A 84 7.48 18.19 5.39
N VAL A 85 7.11 16.93 5.67
CA VAL A 85 7.41 15.78 4.80
C VAL A 85 6.71 15.94 3.46
N TRP A 86 5.43 16.38 3.48
CA TRP A 86 4.65 16.80 2.31
C TRP A 86 3.67 17.92 2.70
N ASP A 87 3.20 18.64 1.70
CA ASP A 87 2.21 19.70 1.84
C ASP A 87 1.35 19.80 0.57
N TYR A 88 0.05 19.61 0.71
CA TYR A 88 -0.94 19.74 -0.36
C TYR A 88 -1.78 21.01 -0.22
N SER A 89 -1.38 21.99 0.58
CA SER A 89 -2.14 23.24 0.82
C SER A 89 -2.50 23.98 -0.48
N ASN A 90 -1.66 23.86 -1.51
CA ASN A 90 -1.89 24.48 -2.81
C ASN A 90 -2.80 23.65 -3.74
N GLN A 91 -3.26 22.46 -3.30
CA GLN A 91 -4.11 21.61 -4.10
C GLN A 91 -5.59 21.89 -3.83
N PRO A 92 -6.45 22.01 -4.88
CA PRO A 92 -7.89 22.22 -4.70
C PRO A 92 -8.52 21.11 -3.86
N GLY A 93 -9.38 21.48 -2.91
CA GLY A 93 -10.11 20.54 -2.07
C GLY A 93 -9.24 19.78 -1.05
N ASN A 94 -8.03 20.28 -0.76
CA ASN A 94 -7.21 19.67 0.29
C ASN A 94 -7.85 19.77 1.67
N VAL A 95 -7.53 18.83 2.53
CA VAL A 95 -7.92 18.83 3.94
C VAL A 95 -6.67 19.05 4.79
N LEU A 96 -6.57 20.20 5.41
CA LEU A 96 -5.44 20.63 6.23
C LEU A 96 -4.06 20.49 5.54
N GLY A 97 -4.01 20.51 4.21
CA GLY A 97 -2.78 20.30 3.44
C GLY A 97 -2.24 18.86 3.50
N GLN A 98 -2.96 17.90 4.13
CA GLN A 98 -2.45 16.56 4.35
C GLN A 98 -2.95 15.55 3.32
N ILE A 99 -4.17 15.70 2.81
CA ILE A 99 -4.77 14.91 1.73
C ILE A 99 -5.49 15.82 0.75
N CYS A 100 -5.65 15.37 -0.51
CA CYS A 100 -6.44 16.10 -1.51
C CYS A 100 -7.04 15.14 -2.56
N PRO A 101 -8.09 15.56 -3.29
CA PRO A 101 -8.78 14.73 -4.28
C PRO A 101 -7.87 14.21 -5.39
N ALA A 102 -6.92 15.02 -5.86
CA ALA A 102 -6.00 14.61 -6.92
C ALA A 102 -5.15 13.40 -6.51
N PHE A 103 -4.59 13.40 -5.29
CA PHE A 103 -3.83 12.27 -4.76
C PHE A 103 -4.73 11.11 -4.35
N ALA A 104 -5.98 11.36 -3.92
CA ALA A 104 -6.95 10.29 -3.69
C ALA A 104 -7.23 9.50 -4.97
N LEU A 105 -7.40 10.16 -6.11
CA LEU A 105 -7.52 9.51 -7.42
C LEU A 105 -6.23 8.78 -7.82
N LEU A 106 -5.07 9.37 -7.58
CA LEU A 106 -3.79 8.71 -7.84
C LEU A 106 -3.68 7.41 -7.05
N TRP A 107 -3.99 7.41 -5.77
CA TRP A 107 -4.00 6.20 -4.94
C TRP A 107 -4.96 5.14 -5.46
N PHE A 108 -6.16 5.55 -5.88
CA PHE A 108 -7.12 4.61 -6.47
C PHE A 108 -6.55 3.89 -7.71
N PHE A 109 -5.91 4.62 -8.63
CA PHE A 109 -5.33 4.01 -9.84
C PHE A 109 -4.05 3.22 -9.58
N ILE A 110 -3.29 3.56 -8.54
CA ILE A 110 -2.09 2.80 -8.13
C ILE A 110 -2.47 1.54 -7.33
N MET A 111 -3.67 1.48 -6.75
CA MET A 111 -4.05 0.40 -5.86
C MET A 111 -3.93 -1.01 -6.46
N PRO A 112 -4.27 -1.28 -7.74
CA PRO A 112 -4.01 -2.60 -8.35
C PRO A 112 -2.53 -3.00 -8.30
N LEU A 113 -1.61 -2.03 -8.50
CA LEU A 113 -0.17 -2.26 -8.37
C LEU A 113 0.22 -2.57 -6.91
N ALA A 114 -0.35 -1.85 -5.95
CA ALA A 114 -0.08 -2.05 -4.52
C ALA A 114 -0.56 -3.43 -4.06
N ILE A 115 -1.76 -3.86 -4.49
CA ILE A 115 -2.32 -5.19 -4.21
C ILE A 115 -1.41 -6.27 -4.78
N TRP A 116 -1.04 -6.15 -6.06
CA TRP A 116 -0.13 -7.09 -6.71
C TRP A 116 1.24 -7.16 -6.01
N ALA A 117 1.81 -6.02 -5.65
CA ALA A 117 3.11 -5.94 -4.98
C ALA A 117 3.08 -6.60 -3.59
N GLU A 118 2.01 -6.37 -2.83
CA GLU A 118 1.83 -6.97 -1.50
C GLU A 118 1.65 -8.48 -1.57
N ASP A 119 0.76 -8.96 -2.45
CA ASP A 119 0.54 -10.39 -2.65
C ASP A 119 1.84 -11.09 -3.09
N THR A 120 2.59 -10.47 -4.01
CA THR A 120 3.88 -10.99 -4.48
C THR A 120 4.91 -11.03 -3.35
N ALA A 121 5.03 -9.96 -2.56
CA ALA A 121 5.94 -9.90 -1.43
C ALA A 121 5.59 -10.96 -0.37
N ARG A 122 4.31 -11.13 -0.06
CA ARG A 122 3.79 -12.13 0.87
C ARG A 122 4.12 -13.56 0.40
N TRP A 123 3.91 -13.83 -0.89
CA TRP A 123 4.25 -15.12 -1.49
C TRP A 123 5.75 -15.40 -1.45
N LEU A 124 6.60 -14.42 -1.79
CA LEU A 124 8.06 -14.55 -1.75
C LEU A 124 8.57 -14.83 -0.32
N ILE A 125 8.04 -14.12 0.68
CA ILE A 125 8.37 -14.33 2.09
C ILE A 125 7.97 -15.74 2.52
N TRP A 126 6.77 -16.20 2.12
CA TRP A 126 6.34 -17.57 2.41
C TRP A 126 7.24 -18.60 1.73
N ALA A 127 7.56 -18.42 0.45
CA ALA A 127 8.42 -19.35 -0.31
C ALA A 127 9.82 -19.45 0.29
N TYR A 128 10.40 -18.31 0.67
CA TYR A 128 11.71 -18.27 1.36
C TYR A 128 11.68 -19.02 2.71
N ASP A 129 10.69 -18.73 3.55
CA ASP A 129 10.54 -19.39 4.85
C ASP A 129 10.33 -20.91 4.71
N SER A 130 9.59 -21.33 3.67
CA SER A 130 9.37 -22.74 3.36
C SER A 130 10.66 -23.44 2.93
N ALA A 131 11.39 -22.80 2.02
CA ALA A 131 12.62 -23.37 1.47
C ALA A 131 13.77 -23.42 2.48
N VAL A 132 13.93 -22.36 3.29
CA VAL A 132 15.09 -22.22 4.18
C VAL A 132 14.84 -22.84 5.55
N TYR A 133 13.62 -22.72 6.08
CA TYR A 133 13.30 -23.10 7.47
C TYR A 133 12.30 -24.23 7.59
N GLY A 134 11.77 -24.76 6.49
CA GLY A 134 10.70 -25.77 6.50
C GLY A 134 9.39 -25.30 7.14
N ARG A 135 9.19 -23.98 7.26
CA ARG A 135 8.05 -23.36 7.96
C ARG A 135 6.95 -22.87 7.04
N GLY A 136 6.87 -23.39 5.81
CA GLY A 136 5.95 -22.90 4.78
C GLY A 136 4.48 -22.92 5.21
N GLY A 137 4.01 -24.05 5.72
CA GLY A 137 2.58 -24.26 5.92
C GLY A 137 1.81 -24.17 4.61
N LYS A 138 0.51 -23.83 4.66
CA LYS A 138 -0.29 -23.57 3.46
C LYS A 138 0.26 -22.33 2.74
N PRO A 139 0.50 -22.40 1.40
CA PRO A 139 0.87 -21.22 0.63
C PRO A 139 -0.23 -20.15 0.71
N PRO A 140 0.13 -18.87 0.67
CA PRO A 140 -0.87 -17.83 0.43
C PRO A 140 -1.52 -18.05 -0.94
N ASP A 141 -2.71 -17.50 -1.12
CA ASP A 141 -3.39 -17.58 -2.41
C ASP A 141 -2.47 -17.03 -3.52
N THR A 142 -2.58 -17.61 -4.71
CA THR A 142 -1.71 -17.25 -5.83
C THR A 142 -1.83 -15.76 -6.14
N PRO A 143 -0.71 -15.02 -6.15
CA PRO A 143 -0.74 -13.59 -6.43
C PRO A 143 -1.24 -13.32 -7.84
N TYR A 144 -1.92 -12.21 -8.02
CA TYR A 144 -2.26 -11.70 -9.35
C TYR A 144 -0.99 -11.51 -10.19
N SER A 145 -1.06 -11.79 -11.49
CA SER A 145 -0.10 -11.19 -12.41
C SER A 145 -0.44 -9.70 -12.60
N LEU A 146 0.55 -8.87 -12.89
CA LEU A 146 0.30 -7.45 -13.12
C LEU A 146 -0.74 -7.22 -14.24
N LYS A 147 -0.68 -8.04 -15.29
CA LYS A 147 -1.65 -8.01 -16.40
C LYS A 147 -3.07 -8.39 -15.94
N SER A 148 -3.20 -9.40 -15.09
CA SER A 148 -4.54 -9.84 -14.66
C SER A 148 -5.17 -8.84 -13.68
N VAL A 149 -4.42 -8.27 -12.74
CA VAL A 149 -4.98 -7.33 -11.77
C VAL A 149 -5.49 -6.05 -12.45
N TYR A 150 -4.75 -5.53 -13.45
CA TYR A 150 -5.22 -4.38 -14.22
C TYR A 150 -6.32 -4.76 -15.22
N GLY A 151 -6.28 -5.98 -15.79
CA GLY A 151 -7.38 -6.50 -16.61
C GLY A 151 -8.68 -6.55 -15.84
N ASP A 152 -8.66 -7.10 -14.63
CA ASP A 152 -9.82 -7.16 -13.74
C ASP A 152 -10.26 -5.77 -13.26
N PHE A 153 -9.33 -4.86 -13.04
CA PHE A 153 -9.63 -3.49 -12.64
C PHE A 153 -10.41 -2.72 -13.71
N PHE A 154 -10.02 -2.84 -14.98
CA PHE A 154 -10.66 -2.07 -16.07
C PHE A 154 -11.87 -2.76 -16.70
N HIS A 155 -11.94 -4.08 -16.67
CA HIS A 155 -13.02 -4.83 -17.33
C HIS A 155 -14.06 -5.41 -16.36
N GLY A 156 -13.79 -5.33 -15.07
CA GLY A 156 -14.63 -5.87 -14.00
C GLY A 156 -14.62 -7.42 -13.95
N ARG A 157 -14.40 -8.00 -12.79
CA ARG A 157 -14.87 -9.37 -12.48
C ARG A 157 -16.19 -9.31 -11.80
#